data_89905599dbd5427410cdb306f3012f2b
#
_entry.id   89905599dbd5427410cdb306f3012f2b
#
_cell.length_a   1.000
_cell.length_b   1.000
_cell.length_c   1.000
_cell.angle_alpha   90.00
_cell.angle_beta   90.00
_cell.angle_gamma   90.00
#
_symmetry.space_group_name_H-M   'P 1'
#
loop_
_entity.id
_entity.type
_entity.pdbx_description
1 polymer ?
#
loop_
_entity_poly.entity_id
_entity_poly.type
_entity_poly.pdbx_seq_one_letter_code
_entity_poly.pdbx_strand_id
1 'polypeptide(L)'
;MLFIDYVNGQDATAARRVGEWLTVRDIGWQDAQGNLYLVGRENRMIVTQARNLFPEEVEARLMAHPDISQAAVLGLPDPQRGQVVHAVLMRPSDDGNQTPAMTGSADVEAPALVPLTAAPADLVAWCHQALESYKVPRHWWRWQGDWPMTASGKTDLTAIRHALEGAVWIRP
;
A
#
# COMPACT_ATOMS: atom_id res chain seq x y z
N MET A 1 3.27 -13.67 29.33
CA MET A 1 1.92 -13.04 29.48
C MET A 1 1.12 -13.49 28.27
N LEU A 2 0.09 -14.32 28.48
CA LEU A 2 -0.75 -14.78 27.38
C LEU A 2 -1.77 -13.68 27.06
N PHE A 3 -1.86 -13.34 25.75
CA PHE A 3 -2.92 -12.48 25.24
C PHE A 3 -4.27 -13.19 25.40
N ILE A 4 -5.25 -12.55 26.03
CA ILE A 4 -6.54 -13.18 26.31
C ILE A 4 -7.60 -12.69 25.32
N ASP A 5 -7.66 -11.39 25.01
CA ASP A 5 -8.59 -10.80 24.03
C ASP A 5 -8.29 -9.32 23.78
N TYR A 6 -8.90 -8.72 22.73
CA TYR A 6 -8.88 -7.29 22.52
C TYR A 6 -9.90 -6.57 23.40
N VAL A 7 -9.55 -5.38 23.88
CA VAL A 7 -10.47 -4.54 24.65
C VAL A 7 -11.69 -4.20 23.76
N ASN A 8 -12.88 -4.56 24.21
CA ASN A 8 -14.18 -4.41 23.53
C ASN A 8 -14.54 -5.44 22.45
N GLY A 9 -13.82 -6.51 22.27
CA GLY A 9 -14.22 -7.63 21.39
C GLY A 9 -14.44 -7.27 19.90
N GLN A 10 -14.11 -6.06 19.49
CA GLN A 10 -14.37 -5.60 18.10
C GLN A 10 -13.37 -6.15 17.09
N ASP A 11 -12.25 -6.70 17.53
CA ASP A 11 -11.21 -7.27 16.68
C ASP A 11 -11.08 -8.80 16.78
N ALA A 12 -12.11 -9.48 17.26
CA ALA A 12 -12.16 -10.95 17.32
C ALA A 12 -11.96 -11.61 15.92
N THR A 13 -12.17 -10.85 14.84
CA THR A 13 -11.89 -11.28 13.47
C THR A 13 -10.43 -11.13 13.09
N ALA A 14 -9.66 -10.27 13.73
CA ALA A 14 -8.24 -10.05 13.46
C ALA A 14 -7.34 -11.12 14.09
N ALA A 15 -7.77 -11.68 15.23
CA ALA A 15 -7.06 -12.77 15.91
C ALA A 15 -7.80 -14.09 15.67
N ARG A 16 -7.15 -15.03 15.00
CA ARG A 16 -7.69 -16.38 14.81
C ARG A 16 -7.03 -17.31 15.82
N ARG A 17 -7.83 -17.99 16.65
CA ARG A 17 -7.34 -19.07 17.49
C ARG A 17 -7.27 -20.38 16.71
N VAL A 18 -6.11 -21.03 16.78
CA VAL A 18 -5.90 -22.40 16.27
C VAL A 18 -5.46 -23.24 17.48
N GLY A 19 -6.44 -23.87 18.14
CA GLY A 19 -6.20 -24.52 19.43
C GLY A 19 -5.82 -23.48 20.50
N GLU A 20 -4.67 -23.67 21.14
CA GLU A 20 -4.11 -22.72 22.12
C GLU A 20 -3.30 -21.59 21.50
N TRP A 21 -3.08 -21.61 20.18
CA TRP A 21 -2.28 -20.64 19.46
C TRP A 21 -3.12 -19.48 18.94
N LEU A 22 -2.53 -18.28 18.93
CA LEU A 22 -3.09 -17.11 18.29
C LEU A 22 -2.28 -16.80 17.03
N THR A 23 -2.96 -16.62 15.89
CA THR A 23 -2.33 -16.11 14.69
C THR A 23 -2.70 -14.67 14.43
N VAL A 24 -1.71 -13.83 14.11
CA VAL A 24 -1.89 -12.46 13.63
C VAL A 24 -1.96 -12.40 12.10
N ARG A 25 -2.02 -13.59 11.44
CA ARG A 25 -2.12 -13.76 10.00
C ARG A 25 -0.90 -13.24 9.23
N ASP A 26 0.26 -13.20 9.87
CA ASP A 26 1.50 -12.99 9.15
C ASP A 26 1.86 -14.28 8.41
N ILE A 27 2.28 -14.14 7.15
CA ILE A 27 2.69 -15.23 6.28
C ILE A 27 4.21 -15.19 6.14
N GLY A 28 4.83 -16.35 6.31
CA GLY A 28 6.27 -16.49 6.20
C GLY A 28 6.65 -17.93 5.87
N TRP A 29 7.93 -18.16 5.70
CA TRP A 29 8.52 -19.48 5.51
C TRP A 29 9.79 -19.64 6.32
N GLN A 30 10.20 -20.89 6.55
CA GLN A 30 11.40 -21.23 7.31
C GLN A 30 12.37 -21.95 6.39
N ASP A 31 13.65 -21.57 6.42
CA ASP A 31 14.70 -22.29 5.71
C ASP A 31 15.16 -23.54 6.47
N ALA A 32 16.06 -24.31 5.84
CA ALA A 32 16.60 -25.53 6.43
C ALA A 32 17.46 -25.26 7.68
N GLN A 33 17.93 -24.03 7.89
CA GLN A 33 18.70 -23.58 9.04
C GLN A 33 17.82 -23.09 10.20
N GLY A 34 16.50 -23.02 10.00
CA GLY A 34 15.54 -22.57 11.00
C GLY A 34 15.29 -21.06 11.00
N ASN A 35 15.84 -20.30 10.05
CA ASN A 35 15.58 -18.86 9.94
C ASN A 35 14.16 -18.64 9.41
N LEU A 36 13.45 -17.67 10.00
CA LEU A 36 12.10 -17.28 9.61
C LEU A 36 12.14 -16.03 8.71
N TYR A 37 11.44 -16.13 7.58
CA TYR A 37 11.31 -15.05 6.61
C TYR A 37 9.84 -14.64 6.52
N LEU A 38 9.51 -13.40 6.92
CA LEU A 38 8.17 -12.84 6.78
C LEU A 38 7.98 -12.35 5.35
N VAL A 39 6.89 -12.74 4.72
CA VAL A 39 6.53 -12.37 3.34
C VAL A 39 5.51 -11.24 3.32
N GLY A 40 4.53 -11.28 4.21
CA GLY A 40 3.48 -10.27 4.31
C GLY A 40 2.33 -10.72 5.19
N ARG A 41 1.19 -10.04 5.08
CA ARG A 41 -0.02 -10.34 5.82
C ARG A 41 -1.11 -10.91 4.94
N GLU A 42 -1.79 -11.97 5.41
CA GLU A 42 -2.88 -12.63 4.69
C GLU A 42 -3.98 -11.62 4.27
N ASN A 43 -4.33 -10.70 5.15
CA ASN A 43 -5.38 -9.71 4.91
C ASN A 43 -4.97 -8.57 3.95
N ARG A 44 -3.68 -8.46 3.61
CA ARG A 44 -3.16 -7.51 2.64
C ARG A 44 -2.92 -8.14 1.26
N MET A 45 -2.95 -9.45 1.18
CA MET A 45 -2.69 -10.19 -0.05
C MET A 45 -3.62 -9.73 -1.17
N ILE A 46 -3.04 -9.39 -2.30
CA ILE A 46 -3.75 -8.99 -3.52
C ILE A 46 -3.80 -10.20 -4.45
N VAL A 47 -5.00 -10.54 -4.91
CA VAL A 47 -5.18 -11.62 -5.88
C VAL A 47 -5.42 -11.00 -7.26
N THR A 48 -4.40 -11.03 -8.11
CA THR A 48 -4.45 -10.50 -9.47
C THR A 48 -4.13 -11.59 -10.49
N GLN A 49 -5.00 -11.76 -11.51
CA GLN A 49 -4.81 -12.79 -12.55
C GLN A 49 -4.62 -14.20 -11.97
N ALA A 50 -5.38 -14.54 -10.93
CA ALA A 50 -5.27 -15.80 -10.18
C ALA A 50 -3.88 -16.06 -9.55
N ARG A 51 -3.11 -15.02 -9.29
CA ARG A 51 -1.81 -15.05 -8.61
C ARG A 51 -1.83 -14.22 -7.34
N ASN A 52 -1.16 -14.70 -6.32
CA ASN A 52 -1.03 -14.01 -5.05
C ASN A 52 0.15 -13.05 -5.10
N LEU A 53 -0.10 -11.83 -4.63
CA LEU A 53 0.89 -10.77 -4.47
C LEU A 53 0.83 -10.24 -3.05
N PHE A 54 1.97 -10.13 -2.39
CA PHE A 54 2.10 -9.42 -1.13
C PHE A 54 2.54 -7.98 -1.41
N PRO A 55 1.72 -6.97 -1.05
CA PRO A 55 2.04 -5.56 -1.32
C PRO A 55 3.38 -5.14 -0.73
N GLU A 56 3.76 -5.71 0.41
CA GLU A 56 4.99 -5.42 1.13
C GLU A 56 6.25 -5.61 0.27
N GLU A 57 6.25 -6.62 -0.61
CA GLU A 57 7.35 -6.88 -1.54
C GLU A 57 7.51 -5.74 -2.56
N VAL A 58 6.39 -5.26 -3.08
CA VAL A 58 6.37 -4.17 -4.06
C VAL A 58 6.69 -2.83 -3.38
N GLU A 59 6.13 -2.58 -2.19
CA GLU A 59 6.42 -1.41 -1.36
C GLU A 59 7.91 -1.32 -1.03
N ALA A 60 8.52 -2.42 -0.57
CA ALA A 60 9.95 -2.47 -0.27
C ALA A 60 10.80 -2.16 -1.51
N ARG A 61 10.42 -2.70 -2.67
CA ARG A 61 11.11 -2.40 -3.93
C ARG A 61 11.00 -0.95 -4.33
N LEU A 62 9.82 -0.35 -4.20
CA LEU A 62 9.57 1.05 -4.52
C LEU A 62 10.33 1.99 -3.56
N MET A 63 10.28 1.73 -2.26
CA MET A 63 11.00 2.53 -1.25
C MET A 63 12.53 2.41 -1.34
N ALA A 64 13.05 1.39 -2.01
CA ALA A 64 14.48 1.30 -2.32
C ALA A 64 14.91 2.22 -3.48
N HIS A 65 13.96 2.88 -4.17
CA HIS A 65 14.28 3.87 -5.20
C HIS A 65 14.61 5.23 -4.56
N PRO A 66 15.71 5.91 -4.99
CA PRO A 66 16.17 7.15 -4.34
C PRO A 66 15.14 8.30 -4.37
N ASP A 67 14.25 8.32 -5.37
CA ASP A 67 13.24 9.37 -5.53
C ASP A 67 11.90 9.05 -4.83
N ILE A 68 11.84 8.00 -4.02
CA ILE A 68 10.61 7.61 -3.31
C ILE A 68 10.84 7.66 -1.81
N SER A 69 10.11 8.52 -1.12
CA SER A 69 10.14 8.63 0.35
C SER A 69 9.14 7.70 1.01
N GLN A 70 7.96 7.53 0.39
CA GLN A 70 6.91 6.65 0.89
C GLN A 70 6.22 5.92 -0.27
N ALA A 71 5.79 4.70 -0.01
CA ALA A 71 5.02 3.90 -0.95
C ALA A 71 3.95 3.09 -0.23
N ALA A 72 2.77 3.02 -0.83
CA ALA A 72 1.70 2.10 -0.42
C ALA A 72 1.15 1.40 -1.66
N VAL A 73 0.92 0.09 -1.54
CA VAL A 73 0.42 -0.74 -2.64
C VAL A 73 -0.89 -1.39 -2.22
N LEU A 74 -1.92 -1.21 -3.04
CA LEU A 74 -3.25 -1.74 -2.78
C LEU A 74 -3.83 -2.41 -4.04
N GLY A 75 -4.63 -3.45 -3.81
CA GLY A 75 -5.49 -4.04 -4.83
C GLY A 75 -6.87 -3.40 -4.79
N LEU A 76 -7.36 -2.93 -5.94
CA LEU A 76 -8.75 -2.55 -6.11
C LEU A 76 -9.47 -3.56 -7.01
N PRO A 77 -10.78 -3.78 -6.81
CA PRO A 77 -11.55 -4.71 -7.64
C PRO A 77 -11.45 -4.40 -9.13
N ASP A 78 -11.26 -5.42 -9.93
CA ASP A 78 -11.23 -5.36 -11.40
C ASP A 78 -12.00 -6.54 -11.99
N PRO A 79 -12.97 -6.33 -12.89
CA PRO A 79 -13.83 -7.39 -13.43
C PRO A 79 -13.07 -8.48 -14.20
N GLN A 80 -11.93 -8.15 -14.79
CA GLN A 80 -11.16 -9.07 -15.63
C GLN A 80 -10.02 -9.77 -14.88
N ARG A 81 -9.51 -9.11 -13.80
CA ARG A 81 -8.29 -9.54 -13.12
C ARG A 81 -8.51 -9.98 -11.67
N GLY A 82 -9.76 -9.85 -11.17
CA GLY A 82 -10.08 -9.97 -9.76
C GLY A 82 -9.68 -8.71 -9.01
N GLN A 83 -8.39 -8.39 -8.96
CA GLN A 83 -7.88 -7.11 -8.46
C GLN A 83 -6.82 -6.56 -9.40
N VAL A 84 -6.73 -5.23 -9.46
CA VAL A 84 -5.65 -4.51 -10.15
C VAL A 84 -4.77 -3.80 -9.13
N VAL A 85 -3.47 -3.81 -9.37
CA VAL A 85 -2.45 -3.27 -8.45
C VAL A 85 -2.30 -1.78 -8.66
N HIS A 86 -2.51 -1.01 -7.59
CA HIS A 86 -2.30 0.43 -7.52
C HIS A 86 -1.08 0.72 -6.63
N ALA A 87 -0.19 1.61 -7.07
CA ALA A 87 0.86 2.17 -6.24
C ALA A 87 0.57 3.64 -5.95
N VAL A 88 0.59 4.01 -4.69
CA VAL A 88 0.55 5.40 -4.22
C VAL A 88 1.94 5.75 -3.72
N LEU A 89 2.50 6.82 -4.23
CA LEU A 89 3.88 7.22 -4.01
C LEU A 89 3.95 8.63 -3.47
N MET A 90 4.95 8.87 -2.64
CA MET A 90 5.38 10.20 -2.23
C MET A 90 6.86 10.36 -2.53
N ARG A 91 7.25 11.53 -3.04
CA ARG A 91 8.65 11.88 -3.28
C ARG A 91 9.17 12.78 -2.17
N PRO A 92 10.47 12.84 -1.92
CA PRO A 92 11.04 13.75 -0.91
C PRO A 92 10.66 15.23 -1.12
N SER A 93 10.42 15.65 -2.36
CA SER A 93 9.96 17.00 -2.69
C SER A 93 8.47 17.24 -2.43
N ASP A 94 7.69 16.20 -2.19
CA ASP A 94 6.24 16.28 -1.93
C ASP A 94 5.96 16.44 -0.42
N ASP A 95 6.99 16.26 0.44
CA ASP A 95 6.92 16.47 1.89
C ASP A 95 6.69 17.97 2.16
N GLY A 96 5.44 18.39 2.34
CA GLY A 96 4.93 19.65 2.91
C GLY A 96 5.73 20.96 2.84
N ASN A 97 6.95 20.96 2.33
CA ASN A 97 7.85 22.10 2.28
C ASN A 97 7.82 22.85 0.93
N GLN A 98 6.81 22.64 0.10
CA GLN A 98 6.54 23.57 -1.00
C GLN A 98 5.59 24.65 -0.50
N THR A 99 6.16 25.80 -0.21
CA THR A 99 5.45 27.07 -0.16
C THR A 99 4.45 27.09 -1.32
N PRO A 100 3.13 27.20 -1.08
CA PRO A 100 2.19 27.33 -2.17
C PRO A 100 2.58 28.59 -2.94
N ALA A 101 2.87 28.46 -4.22
CA ALA A 101 2.95 29.61 -5.10
C ALA A 101 1.60 30.33 -4.97
N MET A 102 1.61 31.48 -4.29
CA MET A 102 0.45 32.34 -4.12
C MET A 102 0.00 32.83 -5.49
N THR A 103 -0.91 32.09 -6.09
CA THR A 103 -1.75 32.63 -7.14
C THR A 103 -3.19 32.39 -6.68
N GLY A 104 -3.81 33.49 -6.28
CA GLY A 104 -5.08 33.50 -5.60
C GLY A 104 -6.20 32.85 -6.39
N SER A 105 -6.91 31.99 -5.73
CA SER A 105 -8.38 31.90 -5.77
C SER A 105 -8.80 30.87 -4.74
N ALA A 106 -9.79 31.23 -3.93
CA ALA A 106 -10.28 30.53 -2.78
C ALA A 106 -10.89 29.16 -3.16
N ASP A 107 -10.75 28.20 -2.23
CA ASP A 107 -11.69 27.08 -1.96
C ASP A 107 -11.81 25.94 -2.99
N VAL A 108 -10.69 25.42 -3.51
CA VAL A 108 -10.64 24.00 -3.91
C VAL A 108 -9.38 23.41 -3.28
N GLU A 109 -9.54 22.70 -2.18
CA GLU A 109 -8.48 21.89 -1.60
C GLU A 109 -7.98 20.92 -2.69
N ALA A 110 -6.74 21.07 -3.13
CA ALA A 110 -6.18 20.23 -4.17
C ALA A 110 -6.29 18.75 -3.71
N PRO A 111 -6.74 17.84 -4.57
CA PRO A 111 -6.90 16.45 -4.14
C PRO A 111 -5.56 15.91 -3.66
N ALA A 112 -5.55 15.35 -2.44
CA ALA A 112 -4.37 14.75 -1.84
C ALA A 112 -3.75 13.63 -2.70
N LEU A 113 -4.53 13.07 -3.62
CA LEU A 113 -4.14 11.99 -4.51
C LEU A 113 -4.27 12.38 -5.97
N VAL A 114 -3.16 12.43 -6.69
CA VAL A 114 -3.10 12.79 -8.11
C VAL A 114 -2.71 11.57 -8.94
N PRO A 115 -3.52 11.19 -9.94
CA PRO A 115 -3.15 10.11 -10.85
C PRO A 115 -1.97 10.52 -11.72
N LEU A 116 -1.02 9.61 -11.90
CA LEU A 116 -0.01 9.76 -12.92
C LEU A 116 -0.61 9.28 -14.26
N THR A 117 -0.68 10.18 -15.23
CA THR A 117 -1.32 9.92 -16.53
C THR A 117 -0.58 8.88 -17.36
N ALA A 118 0.72 8.70 -17.11
CA ALA A 118 1.52 7.62 -17.64
C ALA A 118 2.25 6.91 -16.50
N ALA A 119 2.43 5.60 -16.63
CA ALA A 119 3.27 4.86 -15.70
C ALA A 119 4.71 5.44 -15.78
N PRO A 120 5.33 5.77 -14.64
CA PRO A 120 6.69 6.30 -14.64
C PRO A 120 7.64 5.23 -15.19
N ALA A 121 8.21 5.46 -16.38
CA ALA A 121 9.01 4.45 -17.10
C ALA A 121 10.23 4.00 -16.30
N ASP A 122 10.83 4.91 -15.55
CA ASP A 122 11.94 4.67 -14.62
C ASP A 122 11.53 3.72 -13.48
N LEU A 123 10.39 3.97 -12.83
CA LEU A 123 9.90 3.13 -11.73
C LEU A 123 9.40 1.76 -12.23
N VAL A 124 8.79 1.73 -13.40
CA VAL A 124 8.39 0.46 -14.04
C VAL A 124 9.62 -0.39 -14.34
N ALA A 125 10.64 0.20 -14.96
CA ALA A 125 11.91 -0.49 -15.24
C ALA A 125 12.60 -0.92 -13.94
N TRP A 126 12.59 -0.08 -12.91
CA TRP A 126 13.10 -0.40 -11.59
C TRP A 126 12.40 -1.61 -10.97
N CYS A 127 11.07 -1.65 -11.03
CA CYS A 127 10.30 -2.78 -10.54
C CYS A 127 10.64 -4.07 -11.30
N HIS A 128 10.72 -4.03 -12.62
CA HIS A 128 11.04 -5.20 -13.45
C HIS A 128 12.42 -5.81 -13.20
N GLN A 129 13.35 -5.09 -12.59
CA GLN A 129 14.66 -5.65 -12.23
C GLN A 129 14.60 -6.69 -11.10
N ALA A 130 13.54 -6.65 -10.27
CA ALA A 130 13.44 -7.51 -9.09
C ALA A 130 12.06 -8.17 -8.90
N LEU A 131 11.05 -7.70 -9.61
CA LEU A 131 9.68 -8.20 -9.48
C LEU A 131 9.21 -8.84 -10.78
N GLU A 132 8.39 -9.88 -10.64
CA GLU A 132 7.67 -10.49 -11.76
C GLU A 132 6.65 -9.51 -12.35
N SER A 133 6.41 -9.58 -13.66
CA SER A 133 5.59 -8.60 -14.39
C SER A 133 4.17 -8.41 -13.84
N TYR A 134 3.55 -9.45 -13.27
CA TYR A 134 2.22 -9.35 -12.69
C TYR A 134 2.18 -8.59 -11.36
N LYS A 135 3.34 -8.44 -10.70
CA LYS A 135 3.50 -7.69 -9.45
C LYS A 135 3.70 -6.18 -9.69
N VAL A 136 4.09 -5.80 -10.90
CA VAL A 136 4.32 -4.40 -11.24
C VAL A 136 3.00 -3.64 -11.25
N PRO A 137 2.88 -2.51 -10.52
CA PRO A 137 1.66 -1.73 -10.48
C PRO A 137 1.21 -1.27 -11.87
N ARG A 138 -0.10 -1.31 -12.11
CA ARG A 138 -0.70 -0.81 -13.37
C ARG A 138 -1.16 0.62 -13.27
N HIS A 139 -1.57 1.03 -12.07
CA HIS A 139 -2.02 2.39 -11.79
C HIS A 139 -1.08 3.03 -10.79
N TRP A 140 -0.68 4.25 -11.12
CA TRP A 140 0.31 4.99 -10.37
C TRP A 140 -0.29 6.32 -9.92
N TRP A 141 -0.07 6.65 -8.65
CA TRP A 141 -0.64 7.81 -8.01
C TRP A 141 0.44 8.53 -7.22
N ARG A 142 0.35 9.84 -7.17
CA ARG A 142 1.20 10.67 -6.32
C ARG A 142 0.37 11.21 -5.18
N TRP A 143 0.84 11.01 -3.97
CA TRP A 143 0.29 11.64 -2.78
C TRP A 143 0.92 13.03 -2.64
N GLN A 144 0.11 14.04 -2.32
CA GLN A 144 0.52 15.42 -2.09
C GLN A 144 0.16 15.81 -0.65
N GLY A 145 1.04 16.58 0.01
CA GLY A 145 0.90 16.93 1.42
C GLY A 145 1.39 15.83 2.35
N ASP A 146 0.97 15.88 3.60
CA ASP A 146 1.44 14.95 4.62
C ASP A 146 1.02 13.51 4.33
N TRP A 147 1.99 12.57 4.43
CA TRP A 147 1.69 11.16 4.27
C TRP A 147 0.76 10.68 5.38
N PRO A 148 -0.33 9.99 5.05
CA PRO A 148 -1.29 9.56 6.05
C PRO A 148 -0.70 8.53 7.01
N MET A 149 -0.68 8.88 8.28
CA MET A 149 -0.12 8.05 9.35
C MET A 149 -1.18 7.77 10.42
N THR A 150 -1.15 6.56 10.95
CA THR A 150 -1.92 6.21 12.15
C THR A 150 -1.30 6.85 13.39
N ALA A 151 -2.05 6.90 14.50
CA ALA A 151 -1.53 7.38 15.79
C ALA A 151 -0.31 6.60 16.30
N SER A 152 -0.11 5.36 15.82
CA SER A 152 1.06 4.53 16.15
C SER A 152 2.25 4.75 15.22
N GLY A 153 2.20 5.72 14.30
CA GLY A 153 3.30 6.05 13.39
C GLY A 153 3.46 5.07 12.22
N LYS A 154 2.40 4.37 11.83
CA LYS A 154 2.38 3.51 10.64
C LYS A 154 1.57 4.17 9.53
N THR A 155 1.86 3.84 8.28
CA THR A 155 1.02 4.26 7.14
C THR A 155 -0.44 3.90 7.36
N ASP A 156 -1.33 4.89 7.23
CA ASP A 156 -2.77 4.67 7.28
C ASP A 156 -3.30 4.20 5.93
N LEU A 157 -3.28 2.89 5.74
CA LEU A 157 -3.76 2.26 4.51
C LEU A 157 -5.28 2.43 4.31
N THR A 158 -6.03 2.67 5.38
CA THR A 158 -7.47 2.92 5.28
C THR A 158 -7.74 4.28 4.66
N ALA A 159 -7.02 5.31 5.10
CA ALA A 159 -7.09 6.65 4.51
C ALA A 159 -6.68 6.63 3.03
N ILE A 160 -5.57 5.93 2.70
CA ILE A 160 -5.10 5.80 1.30
C ILE A 160 -6.14 5.06 0.44
N ARG A 161 -6.72 3.98 0.94
CA ARG A 161 -7.76 3.22 0.23
C ARG A 161 -8.97 4.09 -0.06
N HIS A 162 -9.47 4.81 0.93
CA HIS A 162 -10.61 5.70 0.78
C HIS A 162 -10.35 6.78 -0.28
N ALA A 163 -9.18 7.40 -0.27
CA ALA A 163 -8.78 8.38 -1.28
C ALA A 163 -8.71 7.76 -2.69
N LEU A 164 -8.15 6.55 -2.81
CA LEU A 164 -8.09 5.83 -4.09
C LEU A 164 -9.47 5.50 -4.64
N GLU A 165 -10.35 4.95 -3.82
CA GLU A 165 -11.72 4.62 -4.20
C GLU A 165 -12.46 5.88 -4.67
N GLY A 166 -12.36 6.98 -3.95
CA GLY A 166 -12.92 8.26 -4.36
C GLY A 166 -12.37 8.75 -5.71
N ALA A 167 -11.07 8.64 -5.93
CA ALA A 167 -10.42 9.09 -7.16
C ALA A 167 -10.73 8.21 -8.39
N VAL A 168 -10.93 6.90 -8.21
CA VAL A 168 -11.25 5.96 -9.28
C VAL A 168 -12.70 6.10 -9.74
N TRP A 169 -13.64 6.36 -8.82
CA TRP A 169 -15.07 6.54 -9.14
C TRP A 169 -15.40 7.84 -9.85
N ILE A 170 -14.51 8.84 -9.82
CA ILE A 170 -14.71 10.15 -10.50
C ILE A 170 -14.34 10.08 -11.98
N ARG A 171 -13.73 9.00 -12.47
CA ARG A 171 -13.41 8.83 -13.89
C ARG A 171 -14.57 8.12 -14.61
N PRO A 172 -15.21 8.79 -15.60
CA PRO A 172 -16.18 8.17 -16.48
C PRO A 172 -15.53 7.10 -17.36
#